data_8c79f54809bd11c848cbf2a7d7a3ceb5
#
_entry.id   8c79f54809bd11c848cbf2a7d7a3ceb5
#
_cell.length_a   1.000
_cell.length_b   1.000
_cell.length_c   1.000
_cell.angle_alpha   90.00
_cell.angle_beta   90.00
_cell.angle_gamma   90.00
#
_symmetry.space_group_name_H-M   'P 1'
#
loop_
_entity.id
_entity.type
_entity.pdbx_description
1 polymer ?
#
loop_
_entity_poly.entity_id
_entity_poly.type
_entity_poly.pdbx_seq_one_letter_code
_entity_poly.pdbx_strand_id
1 'polypeptide(L)'
;MENLSNLESGMNKAYRAVRGMLICLLLTWVPSLKLFAALGILAFFVFHIIGLYEAGKDIEGCRKAFILSVVSVIMAILSVSPLGIIRIFATLVRCGTEFLAVYLVCTSVSEVTDRIGAADVRREGVMSWQVNAVCYGLTALCSLLGGILYMGAFAMLTTIAIMLIPLVAKVFYMLFLRACDQALNGGRKNN
;
A
#
# COMPACT_ATOMS: atom_id res chain seq x y z
N MET A 1 5.90 15.69 25.86
CA MET A 1 6.17 15.26 24.46
C MET A 1 5.78 13.80 24.38
N GLU A 2 4.80 13.44 23.55
CA GLU A 2 4.49 12.04 23.29
C GLU A 2 5.73 11.36 22.67
N ASN A 3 6.07 10.20 23.21
CA ASN A 3 7.23 9.44 22.71
C ASN A 3 6.83 8.75 21.38
N LEU A 4 7.06 9.42 20.25
CA LEU A 4 6.74 8.97 18.91
C LEU A 4 7.83 8.07 18.28
N SER A 5 8.69 7.47 19.10
CA SER A 5 9.82 6.67 18.62
C SER A 5 9.41 5.43 17.81
N ASN A 6 8.29 4.78 18.18
CA ASN A 6 7.78 3.64 17.43
C ASN A 6 7.14 4.08 16.11
N LEU A 7 6.49 5.25 16.07
CA LEU A 7 5.97 5.82 14.85
C LEU A 7 7.10 6.12 13.85
N GLU A 8 8.16 6.81 14.29
CA GLU A 8 9.34 7.12 13.48
C GLU A 8 9.97 5.85 12.88
N SER A 9 10.27 4.87 13.77
CA SER A 9 10.85 3.58 13.34
C SER A 9 9.92 2.82 12.37
N GLY A 10 8.63 2.78 12.68
CA GLY A 10 7.62 2.10 11.88
C GLY A 10 7.44 2.74 10.49
N MET A 11 7.38 4.08 10.41
CA MET A 11 7.25 4.79 9.13
C MET A 11 8.50 4.64 8.26
N ASN A 12 9.70 4.69 8.86
CA ASN A 12 10.95 4.43 8.13
C ASN A 12 10.98 3.01 7.54
N LYS A 13 10.60 1.99 8.33
CA LYS A 13 10.49 0.60 7.86
C LYS A 13 9.46 0.46 6.75
N ALA A 14 8.28 1.05 6.92
CA ALA A 14 7.22 1.03 5.91
C ALA A 14 7.68 1.69 4.60
N TYR A 15 8.35 2.86 4.68
CA TYR A 15 8.91 3.54 3.50
C TYR A 15 9.93 2.67 2.76
N ARG A 16 10.91 2.12 3.48
CA ARG A 16 11.93 1.23 2.88
C ARG A 16 11.31 -0.01 2.25
N ALA A 17 10.29 -0.57 2.89
CA ALA A 17 9.57 -1.73 2.40
C ALA A 17 8.81 -1.43 1.10
N VAL A 18 8.04 -0.35 1.04
CA VAL A 18 7.29 0.04 -0.16
C VAL A 18 8.24 0.38 -1.31
N ARG A 19 9.35 1.07 -1.02
CA ARG A 19 10.40 1.32 -2.02
C ARG A 19 11.00 0.02 -2.57
N GLY A 20 11.31 -0.94 -1.70
CA GLY A 20 11.81 -2.26 -2.10
C GLY A 20 10.81 -3.04 -2.94
N MET A 21 9.52 -3.02 -2.54
CA MET A 21 8.44 -3.63 -3.33
C MET A 21 8.35 -3.04 -4.73
N LEU A 22 8.44 -1.71 -4.89
CA LEU A 22 8.40 -1.05 -6.20
C LEU A 22 9.57 -1.48 -7.08
N ILE A 23 10.78 -1.57 -6.53
CA ILE A 23 11.96 -2.06 -7.27
C ILE A 23 11.74 -3.50 -7.72
N CYS A 24 11.29 -4.38 -6.81
CA CYS A 24 11.01 -5.78 -7.16
C CYS A 24 9.89 -5.88 -8.20
N LEU A 25 8.87 -5.03 -8.13
CA LEU A 25 7.77 -5.02 -9.10
C LEU A 25 8.27 -4.66 -10.51
N LEU A 26 9.19 -3.71 -10.63
CA LEU A 26 9.86 -3.41 -11.91
C LEU A 26 10.71 -4.58 -12.39
N LEU A 27 11.38 -5.30 -11.49
CA LEU A 27 12.18 -6.48 -11.85
C LEU A 27 11.34 -7.67 -12.34
N THR A 28 10.02 -7.72 -12.05
CA THR A 28 9.14 -8.78 -12.60
C THR A 28 9.00 -8.73 -14.11
N TRP A 29 9.34 -7.59 -14.74
CA TRP A 29 9.34 -7.45 -16.21
C TRP A 29 10.53 -8.15 -16.85
N VAL A 30 11.55 -8.50 -16.08
CA VAL A 30 12.71 -9.27 -16.57
C VAL A 30 12.46 -10.76 -16.35
N PRO A 31 12.27 -11.58 -17.40
CA PRO A 31 11.87 -12.97 -17.27
C PRO A 31 12.77 -13.81 -16.35
N SER A 32 14.09 -13.61 -16.43
CA SER A 32 15.08 -14.33 -15.61
C SER A 32 15.04 -13.96 -14.11
N LEU A 33 14.44 -12.82 -13.76
CA LEU A 33 14.40 -12.32 -12.37
C LEU A 33 13.02 -12.47 -11.73
N LYS A 34 12.01 -12.98 -12.43
CA LYS A 34 10.62 -13.07 -11.93
C LYS A 34 10.50 -13.76 -10.58
N LEU A 35 11.17 -14.88 -10.39
CA LEU A 35 11.11 -15.63 -9.13
C LEU A 35 11.72 -14.85 -7.96
N PHE A 36 12.91 -14.27 -8.18
CA PHE A 36 13.56 -13.46 -7.17
C PHE A 36 12.77 -12.19 -6.86
N ALA A 37 12.19 -11.56 -7.88
CA ALA A 37 11.33 -10.40 -7.71
C ALA A 37 10.07 -10.73 -6.90
N ALA A 38 9.42 -11.87 -7.16
CA ALA A 38 8.25 -12.33 -6.41
C ALA A 38 8.59 -12.59 -4.93
N LEU A 39 9.70 -13.26 -4.65
CA LEU A 39 10.18 -13.47 -3.28
C LEU A 39 10.54 -12.15 -2.60
N GLY A 40 11.15 -11.22 -3.33
CA GLY A 40 11.47 -9.88 -2.85
C GLY A 40 10.20 -9.09 -2.50
N ILE A 41 9.17 -9.10 -3.34
CA ILE A 41 7.88 -8.46 -3.05
C ILE A 41 7.29 -9.03 -1.76
N LEU A 42 7.29 -10.34 -1.58
CA LEU A 42 6.78 -10.98 -0.37
C LEU A 42 7.56 -10.56 0.88
N ALA A 43 8.90 -10.58 0.81
CA ALA A 43 9.76 -10.18 1.92
C ALA A 43 9.52 -8.70 2.30
N PHE A 44 9.53 -7.79 1.33
CA PHE A 44 9.26 -6.37 1.59
C PHE A 44 7.84 -6.12 2.07
N PHE A 45 6.86 -6.92 1.64
CA PHE A 45 5.50 -6.83 2.14
C PHE A 45 5.42 -7.21 3.64
N VAL A 46 6.14 -8.25 4.06
CA VAL A 46 6.27 -8.60 5.49
C VAL A 46 6.93 -7.45 6.27
N PHE A 47 7.99 -6.85 5.73
CA PHE A 47 8.63 -5.66 6.32
C PHE A 47 7.68 -4.47 6.45
N HIS A 48 6.81 -4.25 5.47
CA HIS A 48 5.77 -3.21 5.53
C HIS A 48 4.79 -3.48 6.69
N ILE A 49 4.32 -4.72 6.83
CA ILE A 49 3.42 -5.13 7.92
C ILE A 49 4.10 -4.91 9.29
N ILE A 50 5.38 -5.25 9.42
CA ILE A 50 6.15 -5.02 10.65
C ILE A 50 6.24 -3.51 10.95
N GLY A 51 6.48 -2.68 9.93
CA GLY A 51 6.49 -1.22 10.08
C GLY A 51 5.15 -0.67 10.58
N LEU A 52 4.03 -1.14 10.01
CA LEU A 52 2.68 -0.76 10.46
C LEU A 52 2.39 -1.24 11.88
N TYR A 53 2.84 -2.42 12.26
CA TYR A 53 2.70 -2.94 13.62
C TYR A 53 3.44 -2.06 14.64
N GLU A 54 4.68 -1.66 14.34
CA GLU A 54 5.45 -0.78 15.22
C GLU A 54 4.80 0.60 15.34
N ALA A 55 4.44 1.24 14.22
CA ALA A 55 3.73 2.51 14.23
C ALA A 55 2.38 2.42 14.95
N GLY A 56 1.75 1.25 14.91
CA GLY A 56 0.49 0.96 15.58
C GLY A 56 0.56 0.91 17.10
N LYS A 57 1.76 0.91 17.70
CA LYS A 57 1.94 1.06 19.15
C LYS A 57 1.66 2.48 19.62
N ASP A 58 1.93 3.47 18.77
CA ASP A 58 1.76 4.88 19.07
C ASP A 58 0.44 5.42 18.47
N ILE A 59 -0.01 4.88 17.33
CA ILE A 59 -1.18 5.39 16.60
C ILE A 59 -2.17 4.26 16.29
N GLU A 60 -3.40 4.40 16.80
CA GLU A 60 -4.47 3.40 16.61
C GLU A 60 -4.81 3.16 15.12
N GLY A 61 -4.76 4.21 14.28
CA GLY A 61 -5.00 4.09 12.84
C GLY A 61 -3.99 3.16 12.14
N CYS A 62 -2.72 3.23 12.53
CA CYS A 62 -1.68 2.32 12.02
C CYS A 62 -1.91 0.88 12.49
N ARG A 63 -2.41 0.68 13.73
CA ARG A 63 -2.78 -0.65 14.22
C ARG A 63 -3.95 -1.25 13.44
N LYS A 64 -4.96 -0.46 13.13
CA LYS A 64 -6.08 -0.90 12.25
C LYS A 64 -5.59 -1.20 10.83
N ALA A 65 -4.72 -0.38 10.29
CA ALA A 65 -4.10 -0.60 8.99
C ALA A 65 -3.26 -1.90 8.94
N PHE A 66 -2.53 -2.22 10.01
CA PHE A 66 -1.84 -3.49 10.16
C PHE A 66 -2.82 -4.68 10.03
N ILE A 67 -3.94 -4.67 10.77
CA ILE A 67 -4.94 -5.75 10.71
C ILE A 67 -5.50 -5.89 9.29
N LEU A 68 -5.86 -4.78 8.65
CA LEU A 68 -6.37 -4.77 7.27
C LEU A 68 -5.33 -5.32 6.27
N SER A 69 -4.05 -5.01 6.47
CA SER A 69 -2.97 -5.53 5.63
C SER A 69 -2.83 -7.04 5.78
N VAL A 70 -2.99 -7.60 6.98
CA VAL A 70 -3.00 -9.05 7.20
C VAL A 70 -4.21 -9.69 6.50
N VAL A 71 -5.40 -9.09 6.61
CA VAL A 71 -6.60 -9.56 5.88
C VAL A 71 -6.36 -9.53 4.37
N SER A 72 -5.72 -8.47 3.85
CA SER A 72 -5.38 -8.37 2.43
C SER A 72 -4.49 -9.53 1.95
N VAL A 73 -3.54 -10.02 2.77
CA VAL A 73 -2.73 -11.21 2.44
C VAL A 73 -3.60 -12.46 2.29
N ILE A 74 -4.51 -12.69 3.24
CA ILE A 74 -5.41 -13.84 3.20
C ILE A 74 -6.25 -13.80 1.93
N MET A 75 -6.79 -12.62 1.60
CA MET A 75 -7.56 -12.42 0.38
C MET A 75 -6.71 -12.56 -0.89
N ALA A 76 -5.44 -12.16 -0.86
CA ALA A 76 -4.53 -12.37 -1.97
C ALA A 76 -4.30 -13.87 -2.26
N ILE A 77 -4.17 -14.69 -1.22
CA ILE A 77 -4.06 -16.15 -1.35
C ILE A 77 -5.37 -16.74 -1.93
N LEU A 78 -6.52 -16.31 -1.41
CA LEU A 78 -7.83 -16.76 -1.91
C LEU A 78 -8.11 -16.32 -3.35
N SER A 79 -7.51 -15.22 -3.81
CA SER A 79 -7.66 -14.73 -5.19
C SER A 79 -7.00 -15.63 -6.24
N VAL A 80 -6.14 -16.57 -5.83
CA VAL A 80 -5.53 -17.59 -6.73
C VAL A 80 -6.47 -18.80 -6.93
N SER A 81 -7.61 -18.85 -6.22
CA SER A 81 -8.59 -19.94 -6.35
C SER A 81 -9.03 -20.16 -7.81
N PRO A 82 -9.17 -21.42 -8.24
CA PRO A 82 -9.73 -21.74 -9.56
C PRO A 82 -11.21 -21.39 -9.71
N LEU A 83 -11.91 -21.22 -8.60
CA LEU A 83 -13.33 -20.85 -8.58
C LEU A 83 -13.49 -19.35 -8.87
N GLY A 84 -14.03 -19.00 -10.04
CA GLY A 84 -14.14 -17.64 -10.55
C GLY A 84 -14.84 -16.67 -9.58
N ILE A 85 -15.92 -17.11 -8.93
CA ILE A 85 -16.69 -16.31 -7.96
C ILE A 85 -15.81 -15.98 -6.73
N ILE A 86 -15.11 -16.96 -6.18
CA ILE A 86 -14.23 -16.77 -5.02
C ILE A 86 -13.10 -15.81 -5.38
N ARG A 87 -12.51 -15.96 -6.57
CA ARG A 87 -11.45 -15.08 -7.05
C ARG A 87 -11.91 -13.63 -7.16
N ILE A 88 -13.09 -13.38 -7.76
CA ILE A 88 -13.64 -12.02 -7.89
C ILE A 88 -13.90 -11.43 -6.51
N PHE A 89 -14.60 -12.17 -5.65
CA PHE A 89 -14.91 -11.71 -4.28
C PHE A 89 -13.63 -11.40 -3.50
N ALA A 90 -12.65 -12.31 -3.49
CA ALA A 90 -11.38 -12.12 -2.79
C ALA A 90 -10.61 -10.90 -3.34
N THR A 91 -10.64 -10.67 -4.66
CA THR A 91 -10.00 -9.50 -5.27
C THR A 91 -10.68 -8.20 -4.84
N LEU A 92 -12.01 -8.14 -4.80
CA LEU A 92 -12.75 -6.96 -4.35
C LEU A 92 -12.47 -6.65 -2.89
N VAL A 93 -12.53 -7.66 -2.01
CA VAL A 93 -12.23 -7.47 -0.58
C VAL A 93 -10.77 -7.04 -0.40
N ARG A 94 -9.82 -7.60 -1.15
CA ARG A 94 -8.42 -7.19 -1.13
C ARG A 94 -8.27 -5.71 -1.52
N CYS A 95 -8.88 -5.27 -2.62
CA CYS A 95 -8.84 -3.87 -3.03
C CYS A 95 -9.39 -2.94 -1.94
N GLY A 96 -10.52 -3.31 -1.33
CA GLY A 96 -11.12 -2.54 -0.25
C GLY A 96 -10.24 -2.46 1.00
N THR A 97 -9.66 -3.58 1.43
CA THR A 97 -8.78 -3.62 2.61
C THR A 97 -7.46 -2.89 2.39
N GLU A 98 -6.84 -3.00 1.21
CA GLU A 98 -5.64 -2.25 0.87
C GLU A 98 -5.91 -0.74 0.82
N PHE A 99 -7.03 -0.32 0.21
CA PHE A 99 -7.42 1.09 0.21
C PHE A 99 -7.65 1.62 1.64
N LEU A 100 -8.44 0.91 2.45
CA LEU A 100 -8.71 1.32 3.83
C LEU A 100 -7.45 1.37 4.68
N ALA A 101 -6.50 0.44 4.49
CA ALA A 101 -5.22 0.48 5.18
C ALA A 101 -4.44 1.76 4.84
N VAL A 102 -4.32 2.10 3.55
CA VAL A 102 -3.65 3.34 3.10
C VAL A 102 -4.37 4.58 3.62
N TYR A 103 -5.71 4.61 3.54
CA TYR A 103 -6.52 5.73 4.06
C TYR A 103 -6.27 5.97 5.54
N LEU A 104 -6.30 4.91 6.36
CA LEU A 104 -6.07 5.00 7.81
C LEU A 104 -4.65 5.48 8.14
N VAL A 105 -3.64 5.00 7.45
CA VAL A 105 -2.26 5.46 7.63
C VAL A 105 -2.14 6.93 7.24
N CYS A 106 -2.62 7.31 6.05
CA CYS A 106 -2.52 8.68 5.56
C CYS A 106 -3.24 9.67 6.48
N THR A 107 -4.45 9.36 6.93
CA THR A 107 -5.22 10.26 7.79
C THR A 107 -4.63 10.36 9.20
N SER A 108 -4.33 9.21 9.83
CA SER A 108 -3.87 9.20 11.22
C SER A 108 -2.45 9.78 11.38
N VAL A 109 -1.54 9.47 10.45
CA VAL A 109 -0.18 10.01 10.50
C VAL A 109 -0.17 11.49 10.13
N SER A 110 -0.98 11.92 9.15
CA SER A 110 -1.12 13.33 8.80
C SER A 110 -1.62 14.17 9.96
N GLU A 111 -2.55 13.66 10.76
CA GLU A 111 -3.04 14.37 11.96
C GLU A 111 -1.93 14.58 13.00
N VAL A 112 -1.09 13.58 13.22
CA VAL A 112 0.03 13.68 14.16
C VAL A 112 1.12 14.62 13.63
N THR A 113 1.46 14.52 12.34
CA THR A 113 2.48 15.38 11.73
C THR A 113 2.02 16.84 11.63
N ASP A 114 0.73 17.11 11.47
CA ASP A 114 0.16 18.46 11.51
C ASP A 114 0.34 19.12 12.90
N ARG A 115 0.17 18.34 13.99
CA ARG A 115 0.41 18.81 15.38
C ARG A 115 1.86 19.19 15.65
N ILE A 116 2.82 18.61 14.92
CA ILE A 116 4.25 18.96 15.04
C ILE A 116 4.69 20.01 14.00
N GLY A 117 3.73 20.63 13.29
CA GLY A 117 3.98 21.75 12.38
C GLY A 117 4.39 21.34 10.96
N ALA A 118 4.25 20.06 10.57
CA ALA A 118 4.59 19.56 9.23
C ALA A 118 3.35 19.54 8.30
N ALA A 119 2.77 20.69 8.02
CA ALA A 119 1.55 20.82 7.20
C ALA A 119 1.67 20.24 5.78
N ASP A 120 2.87 20.21 5.21
CA ASP A 120 3.11 19.63 3.88
C ASP A 120 2.78 18.13 3.84
N VAL A 121 3.03 17.39 4.94
CA VAL A 121 2.72 15.96 5.03
C VAL A 121 1.22 15.72 4.92
N ARG A 122 0.40 16.61 5.46
CA ARG A 122 -1.07 16.50 5.36
C ARG A 122 -1.53 16.58 3.91
N ARG A 123 -0.96 17.51 3.11
CA ARG A 123 -1.27 17.65 1.69
C ARG A 123 -0.90 16.38 0.91
N GLU A 124 0.29 15.85 1.15
CA GLU A 124 0.76 14.60 0.55
C GLU A 124 -0.12 13.41 0.97
N GLY A 125 -0.55 13.37 2.22
CA GLY A 125 -1.47 12.35 2.74
C GLY A 125 -2.82 12.36 2.03
N VAL A 126 -3.43 13.54 1.88
CA VAL A 126 -4.71 13.69 1.16
C VAL A 126 -4.57 13.26 -0.29
N MET A 127 -3.54 13.72 -0.98
CA MET A 127 -3.29 13.35 -2.38
C MET A 127 -3.04 11.84 -2.51
N SER A 128 -2.27 11.25 -1.61
CA SER A 128 -1.96 9.83 -1.63
C SER A 128 -3.22 8.97 -1.49
N TRP A 129 -4.07 9.19 -0.48
CA TRP A 129 -5.26 8.37 -0.32
C TRP A 129 -6.29 8.58 -1.43
N GLN A 130 -6.42 9.78 -1.98
CA GLN A 130 -7.31 10.05 -3.11
C GLN A 130 -6.88 9.30 -4.37
N VAL A 131 -5.60 9.35 -4.72
CA VAL A 131 -5.05 8.59 -5.85
C VAL A 131 -5.23 7.08 -5.62
N ASN A 132 -4.97 6.61 -4.41
CA ASN A 132 -5.17 5.19 -4.06
C ASN A 132 -6.66 4.79 -4.17
N ALA A 133 -7.61 5.64 -3.76
CA ALA A 133 -9.04 5.38 -3.92
C ALA A 133 -9.43 5.15 -5.40
N VAL A 134 -8.97 6.05 -6.27
CA VAL A 134 -9.21 5.93 -7.72
C VAL A 134 -8.56 4.67 -8.28
N CYS A 135 -7.29 4.42 -7.94
CA CYS A 135 -6.54 3.27 -8.44
C CYS A 135 -7.17 1.93 -8.01
N TYR A 136 -7.50 1.78 -6.74
CA TYR A 136 -8.13 0.53 -6.25
C TYR A 136 -9.56 0.39 -6.75
N GLY A 137 -10.31 1.49 -6.89
CA GLY A 137 -11.64 1.50 -7.52
C GLY A 137 -11.59 1.03 -8.98
N LEU A 138 -10.66 1.56 -9.77
CA LEU A 138 -10.44 1.12 -11.15
C LEU A 138 -9.98 -0.34 -11.23
N THR A 139 -9.10 -0.76 -10.34
CA THR A 139 -8.65 -2.18 -10.29
C THR A 139 -9.82 -3.12 -9.99
N ALA A 140 -10.69 -2.75 -9.04
CA ALA A 140 -11.88 -3.52 -8.72
C ALA A 140 -12.85 -3.58 -9.91
N LEU A 141 -13.09 -2.45 -10.58
CA LEU A 141 -13.92 -2.36 -11.77
C LEU A 141 -13.37 -3.21 -12.92
N CYS A 142 -12.07 -3.10 -13.22
CA CYS A 142 -11.41 -3.91 -14.24
C CYS A 142 -11.50 -5.41 -13.92
N SER A 143 -11.39 -5.79 -12.65
CA SER A 143 -11.51 -7.18 -12.22
C SER A 143 -12.92 -7.74 -12.40
N LEU A 144 -13.95 -6.92 -12.15
CA LEU A 144 -15.36 -7.27 -12.40
C LEU A 144 -15.62 -7.42 -13.90
N LEU A 145 -15.23 -6.42 -14.69
CA LEU A 145 -15.44 -6.44 -16.14
C LEU A 145 -14.65 -7.56 -16.83
N GLY A 146 -13.41 -7.80 -16.41
CA GLY A 146 -12.59 -8.90 -16.91
C GLY A 146 -13.16 -10.28 -16.58
N GLY A 147 -13.93 -10.42 -15.50
CA GLY A 147 -14.67 -11.64 -15.15
C GLY A 147 -15.92 -11.89 -16.02
N ILE A 148 -16.51 -10.83 -16.56
CA ILE A 148 -17.76 -10.88 -17.35
C ILE A 148 -17.43 -10.91 -18.85
N LEU A 149 -16.47 -10.12 -19.30
CA LEU A 149 -16.13 -9.93 -20.72
C LEU A 149 -14.86 -10.70 -21.09
N TYR A 150 -14.97 -12.01 -21.22
CA TYR A 150 -13.84 -12.90 -21.59
C TYR A 150 -13.54 -12.82 -23.10
N MET A 151 -13.38 -11.63 -23.69
CA MET A 151 -13.17 -11.46 -25.13
C MET A 151 -11.85 -10.77 -25.48
N GLY A 152 -10.93 -11.54 -26.06
CA GLY A 152 -9.78 -11.15 -26.91
C GLY A 152 -8.96 -9.92 -26.44
N ALA A 153 -8.98 -8.85 -27.23
CA ALA A 153 -8.21 -7.63 -26.98
C ALA A 153 -8.57 -6.92 -25.66
N PHE A 154 -9.82 -7.03 -25.20
CA PHE A 154 -10.28 -6.43 -23.95
C PHE A 154 -9.66 -7.11 -22.73
N ALA A 155 -9.48 -8.44 -22.76
CA ALA A 155 -8.80 -9.17 -21.69
C ALA A 155 -7.33 -8.75 -21.55
N MET A 156 -6.66 -8.45 -22.66
CA MET A 156 -5.28 -7.95 -22.64
C MET A 156 -5.19 -6.55 -22.01
N LEU A 157 -6.08 -5.65 -22.40
CA LEU A 157 -6.14 -4.28 -21.84
C LEU A 157 -6.44 -4.29 -20.33
N THR A 158 -7.40 -5.09 -19.88
CA THR A 158 -7.72 -5.21 -18.45
C THR A 158 -6.56 -5.81 -17.66
N THR A 159 -5.83 -6.77 -18.22
CA THR A 159 -4.65 -7.35 -17.57
C THR A 159 -3.54 -6.31 -17.40
N ILE A 160 -3.25 -5.50 -18.43
CA ILE A 160 -2.27 -4.42 -18.36
C ILE A 160 -2.71 -3.36 -17.34
N ALA A 161 -3.99 -2.98 -17.35
CA ALA A 161 -4.54 -2.01 -16.40
C ALA A 161 -4.41 -2.50 -14.95
N ILE A 162 -4.78 -3.75 -14.67
CA ILE A 162 -4.65 -4.36 -13.33
C ILE A 162 -3.19 -4.42 -12.86
N MET A 163 -2.22 -4.48 -13.75
CA MET A 163 -0.80 -4.43 -13.39
C MET A 163 -0.28 -3.01 -13.16
N LEU A 164 -0.67 -2.05 -13.99
CA LEU A 164 -0.13 -0.67 -13.94
C LEU A 164 -0.80 0.21 -12.89
N ILE A 165 -2.11 0.09 -12.72
CA ILE A 165 -2.87 0.95 -11.79
C ILE A 165 -2.37 0.82 -10.35
N PRO A 166 -2.17 -0.40 -9.78
CA PRO A 166 -1.62 -0.53 -8.43
C PRO A 166 -0.18 -0.02 -8.29
N LEU A 167 0.60 0.00 -9.37
CA LEU A 167 1.95 0.58 -9.36
C LEU A 167 1.89 2.08 -9.07
N VAL A 168 1.00 2.81 -9.77
CA VAL A 168 0.77 4.24 -9.53
C VAL A 168 0.36 4.49 -8.09
N ALA A 169 -0.60 3.71 -7.58
CA ALA A 169 -1.05 3.80 -6.19
C ALA A 169 0.12 3.67 -5.19
N LYS A 170 0.99 2.67 -5.40
CA LYS A 170 2.16 2.43 -4.53
C LYS A 170 3.20 3.55 -4.63
N VAL A 171 3.38 4.19 -5.79
CA VAL A 171 4.29 5.34 -5.93
C VAL A 171 3.80 6.51 -5.07
N PHE A 172 2.52 6.89 -5.15
CA PHE A 172 1.98 7.98 -4.33
C PHE A 172 2.04 7.66 -2.83
N TYR A 173 1.75 6.43 -2.46
CA TYR A 173 1.88 6.00 -1.07
C TYR A 173 3.33 6.05 -0.58
N MET A 174 4.30 5.67 -1.41
CA MET A 174 5.73 5.79 -1.09
C MET A 174 6.16 7.24 -0.90
N LEU A 175 5.67 8.17 -1.73
CA LEU A 175 5.98 9.61 -1.60
C LEU A 175 5.47 10.16 -0.28
N PHE A 176 4.24 9.81 0.11
CA PHE A 176 3.68 10.16 1.42
C PHE A 176 4.53 9.60 2.57
N LEU A 177 4.88 8.31 2.55
CA LEU A 177 5.71 7.69 3.60
C LEU A 177 7.09 8.36 3.69
N ARG A 178 7.67 8.77 2.55
CA ARG A 178 8.92 9.54 2.51
C ARG A 178 8.76 10.91 3.20
N ALA A 179 7.68 11.61 2.92
CA ALA A 179 7.41 12.90 3.54
C ALA A 179 7.24 12.75 5.07
N CYS A 180 6.54 11.70 5.52
CA CYS A 180 6.42 11.37 6.96
C CYS A 180 7.77 11.08 7.60
N ASP A 181 8.60 10.24 6.97
CA ASP A 181 9.94 9.90 7.47
C ASP A 181 10.83 11.15 7.61
N GLN A 182 10.80 12.04 6.61
CA GLN A 182 11.54 13.30 6.65
C GLN A 182 11.05 14.25 7.74
N ALA A 183 9.74 14.39 7.93
CA ALA A 183 9.15 15.25 8.94
C ALA A 183 9.47 14.77 10.38
N LEU A 184 9.35 13.46 10.61
CA LEU A 184 9.63 12.86 11.91
C LEU A 184 11.12 12.91 12.27
N ASN A 185 12.01 12.64 11.29
CA ASN A 185 13.47 12.73 11.48
C ASN A 185 13.99 14.18 11.54
N GLY A 186 13.35 15.12 10.80
CA GLY A 186 13.74 16.54 10.77
C GLY A 186 13.44 17.27 12.09
N GLY A 187 12.34 16.94 12.75
CA GLY A 187 11.99 17.49 14.06
C GLY A 187 13.00 17.16 15.17
N ARG A 188 13.74 16.06 15.03
CA ARG A 188 14.76 15.65 16.02
C ARG A 188 16.08 16.40 15.88
N LYS A 189 16.40 16.97 14.72
CA LYS A 189 17.65 17.71 14.50
C LYS A 189 17.60 19.15 14.98
N ASN A 190 16.41 19.67 15.25
CA ASN A 190 16.18 21.06 15.65
C ASN A 190 15.90 21.23 17.17
N ASN A 191 15.96 20.16 17.95
CA ASN A 191 15.89 20.12 19.42
C ASN A 191 17.20 19.59 20.00
#